data_6f9c2752c4977b1410117f34cb0e4597
#
_entry.id   6f9c2752c4977b1410117f34cb0e4597
#
_cell.length_a   1.000
_cell.length_b   1.000
_cell.length_c   1.000
_cell.angle_alpha   90.00
_cell.angle_beta   90.00
_cell.angle_gamma   90.00
#
_symmetry.space_group_name_H-M   'P 1'
#
loop_
_entity.id
_entity.type
_entity.pdbx_description
1 polymer ?
#
loop_
_entity_poly.entity_id
_entity_poly.type
_entity_poly.pdbx_seq_one_letter_code
_entity_poly.pdbx_strand_id
1 'polypeptide(L)'
;RDPLWSRGLGDVYKRQEDGSRELSLVRKENGKIINSVIHTLTRSSDSEKQDIDQDLLLDMALRFNPEVICVGEMRSAEAYAAQEAARTGHTVLTTIHSNSCEATWRRMATLCKRKYDMADTTLINLVTEAFPIVVFTKQLENRQRKVMEVMECEILPDGSRAYRSLFQFHIRENRIVNGKYVINGEHQAGQCISQGLQRRFTENGMPRAALDHILSNWNQKKAEVKTA
;
A
#
# COMPACT_ATOMS: atom_id res chain seq x y z
N ARG A 1 -17.76 9.77 2.17
CA ARG A 1 -17.67 9.27 0.77
C ARG A 1 -16.39 8.47 0.67
N ASP A 2 -16.50 7.17 0.41
CA ASP A 2 -15.36 6.28 0.25
C ASP A 2 -14.48 6.72 -0.91
N PRO A 3 -13.16 6.71 -0.77
CA PRO A 3 -12.25 7.05 -1.85
C PRO A 3 -12.46 6.09 -3.05
N LEU A 4 -12.47 6.63 -4.26
CA LEU A 4 -12.70 5.87 -5.51
C LEU A 4 -11.75 4.68 -5.72
N TRP A 5 -10.58 4.68 -5.10
CA TRP A 5 -9.58 3.61 -5.19
C TRP A 5 -9.91 2.37 -4.33
N SER A 6 -10.86 2.46 -3.40
CA SER A 6 -11.29 1.32 -2.58
C SER A 6 -12.31 0.40 -3.29
N ARG A 7 -12.70 0.73 -4.53
CA ARG A 7 -13.70 -0.03 -5.28
C ARG A 7 -13.04 -1.14 -6.09
N GLY A 8 -13.33 -2.38 -5.74
CA GLY A 8 -13.02 -3.57 -6.56
C GLY A 8 -11.92 -4.48 -6.05
N LEU A 9 -11.44 -4.30 -4.83
CA LEU A 9 -10.47 -5.19 -4.18
C LEU A 9 -11.20 -6.16 -3.25
N GLY A 10 -10.77 -7.41 -3.24
CA GLY A 10 -11.21 -8.38 -2.25
C GLY A 10 -10.67 -7.99 -0.87
N ASP A 11 -11.53 -7.93 0.12
CA ASP A 11 -11.15 -7.61 1.50
C ASP A 11 -11.24 -8.90 2.31
N VAL A 12 -10.11 -9.45 2.69
CA VAL A 12 -10.07 -10.67 3.51
C VAL A 12 -9.97 -10.33 4.99
N TYR A 13 -9.43 -9.14 5.30
CA TYR A 13 -9.28 -8.72 6.67
C TYR A 13 -9.26 -7.21 6.81
N LYS A 14 -9.99 -6.71 7.79
CA LYS A 14 -9.91 -5.34 8.24
C LYS A 14 -10.03 -5.26 9.76
N ARG A 15 -9.01 -4.70 10.42
CA ARG A 15 -9.11 -4.35 11.83
C ARG A 15 -9.80 -3.01 11.98
N GLN A 16 -10.81 -2.96 12.86
CA GLN A 16 -11.40 -1.72 13.32
C GLN A 16 -11.45 -1.71 14.84
N GLU A 17 -11.15 -0.57 15.41
CA GLU A 17 -11.21 -0.38 16.86
C GLU A 17 -12.65 -0.30 17.36
N ASP A 18 -13.57 0.12 16.49
CA ASP A 18 -15.00 0.30 16.78
C ASP A 18 -15.92 -0.79 16.20
N GLY A 19 -15.34 -1.82 15.57
CA GLY A 19 -16.08 -2.93 14.97
C GLY A 19 -16.87 -2.60 13.70
N SER A 20 -16.74 -1.40 13.12
CA SER A 20 -17.44 -1.02 11.91
C SER A 20 -16.62 -1.29 10.64
N ARG A 21 -17.28 -1.68 9.53
CA ARG A 21 -16.64 -1.86 8.21
C ARG A 21 -16.46 -0.50 7.54
N GLU A 22 -15.23 -0.15 7.18
CA GLU A 22 -14.97 1.08 6.41
C GLU A 22 -14.91 0.84 4.90
N LEU A 23 -14.50 -0.37 4.46
CA LEU A 23 -14.43 -0.73 3.06
C LEU A 23 -15.68 -1.52 2.65
N SER A 24 -16.40 -1.02 1.66
CA SER A 24 -17.52 -1.71 1.03
C SER A 24 -17.06 -2.23 -0.33
N LEU A 25 -16.54 -3.46 -0.36
CA LEU A 25 -15.94 -4.07 -1.54
C LEU A 25 -16.91 -4.97 -2.31
N VAL A 26 -18.07 -5.28 -1.72
CA VAL A 26 -19.09 -6.07 -2.40
C VAL A 26 -19.69 -5.28 -3.56
N ARG A 27 -19.52 -5.79 -4.78
CA ARG A 27 -20.06 -5.22 -6.00
C ARG A 27 -21.37 -5.90 -6.37
N LYS A 28 -22.34 -5.10 -6.80
CA LYS A 28 -23.64 -5.60 -7.27
C LYS A 28 -23.95 -5.03 -8.65
N GLU A 29 -24.42 -5.90 -9.54
CA GLU A 29 -24.99 -5.52 -10.82
C GLU A 29 -26.40 -6.11 -10.91
N ASN A 30 -27.39 -5.27 -11.24
CA ASN A 30 -28.82 -5.66 -11.28
C ASN A 30 -29.28 -6.39 -9.99
N GLY A 31 -28.80 -5.93 -8.83
CA GLY A 31 -29.13 -6.51 -7.52
C GLY A 31 -28.39 -7.80 -7.16
N LYS A 32 -27.61 -8.38 -8.08
CA LYS A 32 -26.83 -9.61 -7.85
C LYS A 32 -25.38 -9.26 -7.48
N ILE A 33 -24.82 -9.98 -6.52
CA ILE A 33 -23.40 -9.88 -6.15
C ILE A 33 -22.58 -10.50 -7.28
N ILE A 34 -21.58 -9.76 -7.78
CA ILE A 34 -20.73 -10.15 -8.92
C ILE A 34 -19.28 -10.44 -8.54
N ASN A 35 -18.91 -10.28 -7.28
CA ASN A 35 -17.58 -10.61 -6.77
C ASN A 35 -17.67 -11.40 -5.47
N SER A 36 -16.64 -12.18 -5.16
CA SER A 36 -16.53 -12.93 -3.91
C SER A 36 -15.67 -12.13 -2.93
N VAL A 37 -16.25 -11.74 -1.80
CA VAL A 37 -15.55 -10.97 -0.76
C VAL A 37 -15.83 -11.58 0.60
N ILE A 38 -14.76 -11.85 1.34
CA ILE A 38 -14.82 -12.30 2.73
C ILE A 38 -14.34 -11.14 3.59
N HIS A 39 -15.17 -10.74 4.56
CA HIS A 39 -14.81 -9.76 5.58
C HIS A 39 -14.59 -10.45 6.91
N THR A 40 -13.43 -10.25 7.50
CA THR A 40 -13.09 -10.77 8.82
C THR A 40 -12.77 -9.64 9.79
N LEU A 41 -13.05 -9.85 11.05
CA LEU A 41 -12.81 -8.86 12.12
C LEU A 41 -12.07 -9.54 13.27
N THR A 42 -11.15 -8.81 13.89
CA THR A 42 -10.54 -9.24 15.15
C THR A 42 -11.57 -9.24 16.26
N ARG A 43 -11.41 -10.12 17.20
CA ARG A 43 -12.25 -10.20 18.40
C ARG A 43 -11.37 -10.44 19.62
N SER A 44 -11.39 -9.49 20.55
CA SER A 44 -10.80 -9.66 21.86
C SER A 44 -11.75 -10.46 22.76
N SER A 45 -11.21 -11.32 23.60
CA SER A 45 -11.93 -12.12 24.60
C SER A 45 -11.30 -11.98 25.97
N ASP A 46 -12.03 -12.30 27.02
CA ASP A 46 -11.49 -12.36 28.40
C ASP A 46 -10.49 -13.52 28.59
N SER A 47 -10.41 -14.43 27.63
CA SER A 47 -9.47 -15.52 27.56
C SER A 47 -8.57 -15.38 26.35
N GLU A 48 -7.25 -15.26 26.51
CA GLU A 48 -6.27 -15.19 25.43
C GLU A 48 -6.40 -16.32 24.40
N LYS A 49 -6.86 -17.50 24.84
CA LYS A 49 -7.08 -18.66 23.94
C LYS A 49 -8.25 -18.48 22.98
N GLN A 50 -9.12 -17.50 23.22
CA GLN A 50 -10.29 -17.20 22.39
C GLN A 50 -10.13 -15.89 21.62
N ASP A 51 -9.00 -15.22 21.76
CA ASP A 51 -8.68 -14.04 20.97
C ASP A 51 -8.52 -14.42 19.50
N ILE A 52 -9.13 -13.63 18.64
CA ILE A 52 -8.93 -13.67 17.20
C ILE A 52 -8.17 -12.42 16.82
N ASP A 53 -6.87 -12.57 16.62
CA ASP A 53 -5.98 -11.51 16.23
C ASP A 53 -5.79 -11.44 14.70
N GLN A 54 -5.01 -10.47 14.25
CA GLN A 54 -4.73 -10.28 12.82
C GLN A 54 -3.89 -11.39 12.22
N ASP A 55 -2.97 -11.92 12.99
CA ASP A 55 -2.06 -12.95 12.55
C ASP A 55 -2.82 -14.22 12.23
N LEU A 56 -3.69 -14.65 13.15
CA LEU A 56 -4.58 -15.79 12.95
C LEU A 56 -5.50 -15.62 11.74
N LEU A 57 -6.06 -14.40 11.56
CA LEU A 57 -6.93 -14.12 10.42
C LEU A 57 -6.19 -14.16 9.10
N LEU A 58 -4.93 -13.73 9.03
CA LEU A 58 -4.09 -13.83 7.84
C LEU A 58 -3.77 -15.30 7.52
N ASP A 59 -3.39 -16.10 8.53
CA ASP A 59 -3.16 -17.54 8.34
C ASP A 59 -4.41 -18.26 7.82
N MET A 60 -5.58 -17.86 8.29
CA MET A 60 -6.85 -18.40 7.78
C MET A 60 -7.13 -17.92 6.35
N ALA A 61 -6.84 -16.64 6.06
CA ALA A 61 -7.06 -16.06 4.74
C ALA A 61 -6.29 -16.82 3.65
N LEU A 62 -5.06 -17.20 3.90
CA LEU A 62 -4.24 -17.97 2.95
C LEU A 62 -4.88 -19.31 2.57
N ARG A 63 -5.69 -19.91 3.46
CA ARG A 63 -6.41 -21.18 3.18
C ARG A 63 -7.59 -21.02 2.23
N PHE A 64 -8.10 -19.79 2.06
CA PHE A 64 -9.15 -19.48 1.09
C PHE A 64 -8.60 -19.26 -0.32
N ASN A 65 -7.27 -19.24 -0.50
CA ASN A 65 -6.59 -18.96 -1.77
C ASN A 65 -7.14 -17.68 -2.46
N PRO A 66 -7.11 -16.53 -1.79
CA PRO A 66 -7.66 -15.30 -2.34
C PRO A 66 -6.73 -14.71 -3.41
N GLU A 67 -7.29 -14.03 -4.41
CA GLU A 67 -6.50 -13.26 -5.38
C GLU A 67 -5.88 -12.02 -4.73
N VAL A 68 -6.63 -11.39 -3.81
CA VAL A 68 -6.21 -10.16 -3.13
C VAL A 68 -6.49 -10.28 -1.63
N ILE A 69 -5.49 -9.96 -0.82
CA ILE A 69 -5.59 -9.80 0.63
C ILE A 69 -5.50 -8.31 0.97
N CYS A 70 -6.50 -7.77 1.65
CA CYS A 70 -6.48 -6.40 2.14
C CYS A 70 -6.36 -6.40 3.67
N VAL A 71 -5.17 -6.04 4.17
CA VAL A 71 -4.93 -5.84 5.60
C VAL A 71 -5.25 -4.39 5.93
N GLY A 72 -6.27 -4.16 6.74
CA GLY A 72 -6.77 -2.81 7.01
C GLY A 72 -5.69 -1.87 7.56
N GLU A 73 -4.88 -2.35 8.50
CA GLU A 73 -3.72 -1.62 9.01
C GLU A 73 -2.74 -2.58 9.67
N MET A 74 -1.44 -2.34 9.44
CA MET A 74 -0.37 -3.05 10.15
C MET A 74 0.15 -2.22 11.32
N ARG A 75 0.09 -2.76 12.53
CA ARG A 75 0.53 -2.11 13.78
C ARG A 75 1.47 -2.98 14.61
N SER A 76 1.53 -4.28 14.38
CA SER A 76 2.26 -5.23 15.19
C SER A 76 2.82 -6.41 14.37
N ALA A 77 2.83 -7.60 14.94
CA ALA A 77 3.46 -8.81 14.41
C ALA A 77 2.81 -9.32 13.11
N GLU A 78 1.54 -8.96 12.85
CA GLU A 78 0.82 -9.28 11.60
C GLU A 78 1.54 -8.81 10.34
N ALA A 79 2.43 -7.81 10.45
CA ALA A 79 3.27 -7.37 9.35
C ALA A 79 4.13 -8.50 8.77
N TYR A 80 4.54 -9.46 9.61
CA TYR A 80 5.29 -10.62 9.15
C TYR A 80 4.43 -11.55 8.28
N ALA A 81 3.24 -11.91 8.73
CA ALA A 81 2.34 -12.74 7.95
C ALA A 81 1.89 -12.06 6.64
N ALA A 82 1.68 -10.75 6.66
CA ALA A 82 1.33 -9.97 5.47
C ALA A 82 2.45 -9.98 4.41
N GLN A 83 3.72 -9.82 4.82
CA GLN A 83 4.84 -9.90 3.88
C GLN A 83 5.06 -11.32 3.35
N GLU A 84 4.87 -12.37 4.17
CA GLU A 84 4.92 -13.75 3.70
C GLU A 84 3.84 -14.02 2.66
N ALA A 85 2.59 -13.60 2.90
CA ALA A 85 1.50 -13.72 1.96
C ALA A 85 1.84 -13.06 0.60
N ALA A 86 2.41 -11.86 0.61
CA ALA A 86 2.80 -11.16 -0.60
C ALA A 86 3.93 -11.88 -1.37
N ARG A 87 4.87 -12.49 -0.68
CA ARG A 87 5.99 -13.24 -1.28
C ARG A 87 5.60 -14.62 -1.78
N THR A 88 4.53 -15.18 -1.25
CA THR A 88 4.00 -16.50 -1.66
C THR A 88 2.96 -16.44 -2.78
N GLY A 89 2.81 -15.29 -3.43
CA GLY A 89 2.05 -15.15 -4.67
C GLY A 89 0.71 -14.42 -4.56
N HIS A 90 0.33 -13.92 -3.36
CA HIS A 90 -0.89 -13.15 -3.19
C HIS A 90 -0.65 -11.67 -3.44
N THR A 91 -1.64 -10.99 -4.03
CA THR A 91 -1.63 -9.52 -4.06
C THR A 91 -2.05 -9.00 -2.68
N VAL A 92 -1.15 -8.32 -1.98
CA VAL A 92 -1.43 -7.78 -0.64
C VAL A 92 -1.48 -6.25 -0.70
N LEU A 93 -2.54 -5.69 -0.14
CA LEU A 93 -2.72 -4.26 0.09
C LEU A 93 -2.87 -3.99 1.58
N THR A 94 -2.21 -2.96 2.06
CA THR A 94 -2.26 -2.61 3.49
C THR A 94 -2.04 -1.15 3.72
N THR A 95 -2.38 -0.67 4.92
CA THR A 95 -2.01 0.66 5.40
C THR A 95 -1.10 0.56 6.63
N ILE A 96 -0.28 1.57 6.81
CA ILE A 96 0.63 1.68 7.96
C ILE A 96 0.89 3.16 8.25
N HIS A 97 0.93 3.54 9.52
CA HIS A 97 1.35 4.88 9.89
C HIS A 97 2.86 5.04 9.74
N SER A 98 3.28 6.04 8.97
CA SER A 98 4.69 6.38 8.77
C SER A 98 4.84 7.86 8.41
N ASN A 99 6.06 8.38 8.45
CA ASN A 99 6.36 9.79 8.17
C ASN A 99 6.80 10.05 6.72
N SER A 100 7.14 9.00 5.96
CA SER A 100 7.54 9.06 4.55
C SER A 100 7.47 7.68 3.91
N CYS A 101 7.59 7.60 2.57
CA CYS A 101 7.72 6.32 1.88
C CYS A 101 8.92 5.52 2.38
N GLU A 102 10.09 6.12 2.45
CA GLU A 102 11.32 5.44 2.88
C GLU A 102 11.24 4.92 4.32
N ALA A 103 10.69 5.73 5.24
CA ALA A 103 10.50 5.31 6.64
C ALA A 103 9.52 4.13 6.77
N THR A 104 8.62 3.95 5.79
CA THR A 104 7.63 2.88 5.81
C THR A 104 8.28 1.50 5.78
N TRP A 105 9.24 1.25 4.89
CA TRP A 105 9.94 -0.05 4.83
C TRP A 105 10.68 -0.37 6.13
N ARG A 106 11.36 0.62 6.72
CA ARG A 106 12.03 0.43 8.02
C ARG A 106 11.03 0.13 9.13
N ARG A 107 9.89 0.84 9.16
CA ARG A 107 8.84 0.59 10.14
C ARG A 107 8.24 -0.81 9.98
N MET A 108 7.96 -1.25 8.75
CA MET A 108 7.46 -2.61 8.49
C MET A 108 8.45 -3.67 8.98
N ALA A 109 9.75 -3.52 8.70
CA ALA A 109 10.78 -4.42 9.21
C ALA A 109 10.80 -4.46 10.74
N THR A 110 10.68 -3.31 11.40
CA THR A 110 10.57 -3.24 12.87
C THR A 110 9.33 -3.96 13.40
N LEU A 111 8.19 -3.89 12.71
CA LEU A 111 7.00 -4.64 13.09
C LEU A 111 7.18 -6.14 12.90
N CYS A 112 7.78 -6.58 11.80
CA CYS A 112 8.09 -7.99 11.55
C CYS A 112 9.00 -8.59 12.62
N LYS A 113 9.95 -7.80 13.13
CA LYS A 113 10.86 -8.21 14.21
C LYS A 113 10.15 -8.59 15.51
N ARG A 114 8.93 -8.09 15.72
CA ARG A 114 8.13 -8.47 16.89
C ARG A 114 7.73 -9.93 16.90
N LYS A 115 7.64 -10.56 15.72
CA LYS A 115 7.33 -12.00 15.60
C LYS A 115 8.58 -12.86 15.57
N TYR A 116 9.61 -12.43 14.81
CA TYR A 116 10.86 -13.16 14.65
C TYR A 116 12.05 -12.23 14.76
N ASP A 117 12.99 -12.57 15.64
CA ASP A 117 14.24 -11.83 15.81
C ASP A 117 15.22 -12.21 14.69
N MET A 118 15.13 -11.49 13.59
CA MET A 118 16.05 -11.60 12.44
C MET A 118 16.86 -10.33 12.30
N ALA A 119 17.98 -10.41 11.57
CA ALA A 119 18.79 -9.24 11.24
C ALA A 119 17.94 -8.18 10.49
N ASP A 120 18.09 -6.92 10.84
CA ASP A 120 17.33 -5.81 10.26
C ASP A 120 17.49 -5.74 8.74
N THR A 121 18.68 -6.03 8.21
CA THR A 121 18.94 -6.11 6.77
C THR A 121 18.10 -7.18 6.08
N THR A 122 17.94 -8.34 6.69
CA THR A 122 17.10 -9.43 6.19
C THR A 122 15.65 -8.99 6.17
N LEU A 123 15.13 -8.48 7.28
CA LEU A 123 13.73 -8.04 7.37
C LEU A 123 13.39 -6.92 6.39
N ILE A 124 14.29 -5.93 6.22
CA ILE A 124 14.07 -4.86 5.25
C ILE A 124 14.05 -5.41 3.82
N ASN A 125 14.88 -6.39 3.47
CA ASN A 125 14.85 -7.03 2.16
C ASN A 125 13.53 -7.78 1.94
N LEU A 126 13.07 -8.57 2.92
CA LEU A 126 11.79 -9.29 2.84
C LEU A 126 10.61 -8.34 2.62
N VAL A 127 10.52 -7.25 3.37
CA VAL A 127 9.42 -6.29 3.21
C VAL A 127 9.53 -5.48 1.93
N THR A 128 10.74 -5.21 1.42
CA THR A 128 10.95 -4.54 0.13
C THR A 128 10.50 -5.43 -1.03
N GLU A 129 10.82 -6.72 -0.98
CA GLU A 129 10.37 -7.70 -1.97
C GLU A 129 8.84 -7.84 -1.98
N ALA A 130 8.23 -7.90 -0.78
CA ALA A 130 6.79 -8.02 -0.60
C ALA A 130 6.04 -6.76 -1.08
N PHE A 131 6.54 -5.59 -0.72
CA PHE A 131 5.90 -4.29 -0.97
C PHE A 131 6.85 -3.34 -1.70
N PRO A 132 7.07 -3.54 -3.00
CA PRO A 132 8.01 -2.71 -3.77
C PRO A 132 7.53 -1.27 -3.94
N ILE A 133 6.23 -1.00 -3.79
CA ILE A 133 5.63 0.34 -3.93
C ILE A 133 4.99 0.79 -2.63
N VAL A 134 5.29 2.02 -2.24
CA VAL A 134 4.66 2.72 -1.12
C VAL A 134 4.05 4.02 -1.62
N VAL A 135 2.81 4.28 -1.18
CA VAL A 135 2.08 5.53 -1.41
C VAL A 135 1.95 6.26 -0.09
N PHE A 136 2.62 7.39 0.04
CA PHE A 136 2.56 8.23 1.23
C PHE A 136 1.50 9.32 1.08
N THR A 137 0.56 9.33 2.01
CA THR A 137 -0.51 10.32 2.08
C THR A 137 -0.41 11.15 3.35
N LYS A 138 -0.75 12.42 3.26
CA LYS A 138 -0.77 13.34 4.41
C LYS A 138 -1.99 14.24 4.37
N GLN A 139 -2.54 14.55 5.54
CA GLN A 139 -3.48 15.64 5.67
C GLN A 139 -2.69 16.94 5.91
N LEU A 140 -2.88 17.91 5.01
CA LEU A 140 -2.25 19.21 5.09
C LEU A 140 -3.02 20.14 6.07
N GLU A 141 -2.43 21.26 6.42
CA GLU A 141 -2.96 22.23 7.39
C GLU A 141 -4.31 22.84 6.95
N ASN A 142 -4.57 22.89 5.63
CA ASN A 142 -5.88 23.25 5.07
C ASN A 142 -6.91 22.10 5.10
N ARG A 143 -6.60 21.00 5.81
CA ARG A 143 -7.41 19.77 5.95
C ARG A 143 -7.59 18.96 4.66
N GLN A 144 -6.95 19.33 3.57
CA GLN A 144 -6.94 18.51 2.37
C GLN A 144 -6.03 17.30 2.56
N ARG A 145 -6.49 16.11 2.15
CA ARG A 145 -5.66 14.91 2.08
C ARG A 145 -5.02 14.84 0.70
N LYS A 146 -3.71 14.70 0.68
CA LYS A 146 -2.91 14.62 -0.57
C LYS A 146 -2.05 13.36 -0.57
N VAL A 147 -1.89 12.78 -1.73
CA VAL A 147 -0.78 11.85 -1.99
C VAL A 147 0.46 12.72 -2.08
N MET A 148 1.35 12.60 -1.13
CA MET A 148 2.57 13.40 -1.08
C MET A 148 3.67 12.79 -1.92
N GLU A 149 3.75 11.46 -1.94
CA GLU A 149 4.79 10.72 -2.65
C GLU A 149 4.31 9.32 -3.02
N VAL A 150 4.77 8.83 -4.16
CA VAL A 150 4.73 7.42 -4.55
C VAL A 150 6.17 7.01 -4.85
N MET A 151 6.64 5.99 -4.17
CA MET A 151 8.03 5.54 -4.27
C MET A 151 8.10 4.03 -4.51
N GLU A 152 9.05 3.65 -5.37
CA GLU A 152 9.48 2.27 -5.53
C GLU A 152 10.78 2.05 -4.76
N CYS A 153 10.90 0.91 -4.09
CA CYS A 153 12.15 0.40 -3.56
C CYS A 153 12.53 -0.88 -4.29
N GLU A 154 13.72 -0.91 -4.88
CA GLU A 154 14.29 -2.04 -5.60
C GLU A 154 15.50 -2.59 -4.86
N ILE A 155 15.61 -3.91 -4.76
CA ILE A 155 16.81 -4.58 -4.25
C ILE A 155 17.74 -4.81 -5.44
N LEU A 156 18.93 -4.24 -5.37
CA LEU A 156 19.95 -4.38 -6.40
C LEU A 156 20.71 -5.71 -6.27
N PRO A 157 21.42 -6.17 -7.33
CA PRO A 157 22.17 -7.43 -7.29
C PRO A 157 23.26 -7.53 -6.22
N ASP A 158 23.78 -6.40 -5.76
CA ASP A 158 24.73 -6.31 -4.65
C ASP A 158 24.09 -6.34 -3.25
N GLY A 159 22.74 -6.48 -3.19
CA GLY A 159 21.96 -6.47 -1.96
C GLY A 159 21.67 -5.06 -1.42
N SER A 160 22.16 -4.01 -2.05
CA SER A 160 21.78 -2.63 -1.72
C SER A 160 20.36 -2.31 -2.23
N ARG A 161 19.81 -1.18 -1.77
CA ARG A 161 18.46 -0.72 -2.15
C ARG A 161 18.52 0.59 -2.91
N ALA A 162 17.79 0.64 -4.02
CA ALA A 162 17.56 1.85 -4.78
C ALA A 162 16.13 2.36 -4.54
N TYR A 163 16.01 3.60 -4.11
CA TYR A 163 14.74 4.29 -3.93
C TYR A 163 14.47 5.17 -5.15
N ARG A 164 13.31 4.98 -5.77
CA ARG A 164 12.84 5.73 -6.94
C ARG A 164 11.59 6.51 -6.58
N SER A 165 11.69 7.83 -6.48
CA SER A 165 10.49 8.67 -6.39
C SER A 165 9.80 8.67 -7.75
N LEU A 166 8.61 8.09 -7.78
CA LEU A 166 7.79 7.95 -8.99
C LEU A 166 6.93 9.18 -9.19
N PHE A 167 6.29 9.66 -8.14
CA PHE A 167 5.51 10.91 -8.10
C PHE A 167 5.74 11.61 -6.78
N GLN A 168 5.76 12.94 -6.83
CA GLN A 168 5.89 13.78 -5.65
C GLN A 168 4.96 14.98 -5.76
N PHE A 169 4.30 15.34 -4.65
CA PHE A 169 3.52 16.57 -4.55
C PHE A 169 4.43 17.71 -4.12
N HIS A 170 4.63 18.68 -4.99
CA HIS A 170 5.40 19.89 -4.73
C HIS A 170 4.46 21.01 -4.29
N ILE A 171 4.64 21.49 -3.06
CA ILE A 171 3.93 22.67 -2.56
C ILE A 171 4.59 23.90 -3.17
N ARG A 172 3.84 24.64 -4.00
CA ARG A 172 4.30 25.91 -4.61
C ARG A 172 3.99 27.10 -3.72
N GLU A 173 2.89 27.02 -2.97
CA GLU A 173 2.43 28.11 -2.13
C GLU A 173 1.86 27.56 -0.83
N ASN A 174 2.26 28.16 0.28
CA ASN A 174 1.70 27.90 1.60
C ASN A 174 1.59 29.23 2.34
N ARG A 175 0.37 29.74 2.49
CA ARG A 175 0.09 31.04 3.13
C ARG A 175 -1.18 31.00 3.96
N ILE A 176 -1.31 31.96 4.87
CA ILE A 176 -2.54 32.17 5.64
C ILE A 176 -3.27 33.39 5.06
N VAL A 177 -4.54 33.19 4.67
CA VAL A 177 -5.42 34.25 4.18
C VAL A 177 -6.68 34.25 5.02
N ASN A 178 -6.98 35.36 5.67
CA ASN A 178 -8.14 35.50 6.56
C ASN A 178 -8.22 34.38 7.64
N GLY A 179 -7.09 34.03 8.24
CA GLY A 179 -7.00 32.97 9.26
C GLY A 179 -7.11 31.53 8.74
N LYS A 180 -7.13 31.32 7.43
CA LYS A 180 -7.20 29.99 6.81
C LYS A 180 -5.94 29.69 6.02
N TYR A 181 -5.46 28.45 6.11
CA TYR A 181 -4.36 27.95 5.29
C TYR A 181 -4.79 27.80 3.83
N VAL A 182 -4.02 28.40 2.93
CA VAL A 182 -4.12 28.22 1.48
C VAL A 182 -2.84 27.53 1.03
N ILE A 183 -2.98 26.31 0.55
CA ILE A 183 -1.87 25.48 0.10
C ILE A 183 -2.15 25.07 -1.34
N ASN A 184 -1.30 25.53 -2.26
CA ASN A 184 -1.35 25.20 -3.67
C ASN A 184 -0.10 24.41 -4.04
N GLY A 185 -0.25 23.44 -4.92
CA GLY A 185 0.84 22.61 -5.40
C GLY A 185 0.37 21.66 -6.50
N GLU A 186 1.31 20.93 -7.04
CA GLU A 186 1.05 19.98 -8.12
C GLU A 186 1.84 18.71 -7.93
N HIS A 187 1.34 17.64 -8.57
CA HIS A 187 2.06 16.38 -8.64
C HIS A 187 3.00 16.40 -9.84
N GLN A 188 4.26 16.10 -9.58
CA GLN A 188 5.28 15.96 -10.62
C GLN A 188 5.68 14.50 -10.76
N ALA A 189 5.82 14.04 -12.01
CA ALA A 189 6.37 12.74 -12.34
C ALA A 189 7.89 12.75 -12.12
N GLY A 190 8.38 11.80 -11.33
CA GLY A 190 9.79 11.59 -11.06
C GLY A 190 10.43 10.58 -12.01
N GLN A 191 11.09 9.58 -11.44
CA GLN A 191 11.69 8.47 -12.18
C GLN A 191 10.61 7.49 -12.66
N CYS A 192 10.83 6.83 -13.78
CA CYS A 192 9.98 5.73 -14.20
C CYS A 192 10.20 4.50 -13.31
N ILE A 193 9.22 3.61 -13.26
CA ILE A 193 9.33 2.31 -12.59
C ILE A 193 10.51 1.51 -13.14
N SER A 194 11.18 0.73 -12.27
CA SER A 194 12.33 -0.09 -12.63
C SER A 194 11.97 -1.15 -13.68
N GLN A 195 12.97 -1.61 -14.43
CA GLN A 195 12.78 -2.73 -15.36
C GLN A 195 12.36 -4.02 -14.61
N GLY A 196 12.84 -4.21 -13.39
CA GLY A 196 12.44 -5.32 -12.53
C GLY A 196 10.95 -5.30 -12.23
N LEU A 197 10.40 -4.15 -11.87
CA LEU A 197 8.98 -4.00 -11.59
C LEU A 197 8.12 -4.12 -12.86
N GLN A 198 8.58 -3.57 -13.99
CA GLN A 198 7.91 -3.74 -15.30
C GLN A 198 7.77 -5.22 -15.67
N ARG A 199 8.85 -6.00 -15.50
CA ARG A 199 8.84 -7.46 -15.72
C ARG A 199 7.84 -8.13 -14.78
N ARG A 200 7.89 -7.82 -13.48
CA ARG A 200 6.98 -8.36 -12.48
C ARG A 200 5.51 -8.11 -12.82
N PHE A 201 5.17 -6.94 -13.35
CA PHE A 201 3.80 -6.65 -13.80
C PHE A 201 3.37 -7.56 -14.96
N THR A 202 4.21 -7.76 -15.95
CA THR A 202 3.88 -8.63 -17.10
C THR A 202 3.82 -10.11 -16.71
N GLU A 203 4.71 -10.58 -15.85
CA GLU A 203 4.71 -11.94 -15.31
C GLU A 203 3.47 -12.23 -14.45
N ASN A 204 2.92 -11.22 -13.79
CA ASN A 204 1.67 -11.30 -13.03
C ASN A 204 0.42 -10.93 -13.83
N GLY A 205 0.48 -11.02 -15.16
CA GLY A 205 -0.70 -10.95 -16.03
C GLY A 205 -1.09 -9.55 -16.51
N MET A 206 -0.28 -8.50 -16.26
CA MET A 206 -0.56 -7.19 -16.84
C MET A 206 -0.38 -7.24 -18.37
N PRO A 207 -1.42 -6.89 -19.17
CA PRO A 207 -1.28 -6.82 -20.62
C PRO A 207 -0.18 -5.83 -21.03
N ARG A 208 0.65 -6.21 -22.00
CA ARG A 208 1.75 -5.36 -22.47
C ARG A 208 1.26 -3.98 -22.91
N ALA A 209 0.13 -3.90 -23.61
CA ALA A 209 -0.46 -2.63 -24.02
C ALA A 209 -0.82 -1.71 -22.84
N ALA A 210 -1.25 -2.28 -21.70
CA ALA A 210 -1.54 -1.50 -20.49
C ALA A 210 -0.25 -0.93 -19.88
N LEU A 211 0.83 -1.72 -19.83
CA LEU A 211 2.13 -1.26 -19.36
C LEU A 211 2.69 -0.16 -20.29
N ASP A 212 2.65 -0.37 -21.60
CA ASP A 212 3.13 0.60 -22.57
C ASP A 212 2.36 1.93 -22.49
N HIS A 213 1.05 1.88 -22.23
CA HIS A 213 0.23 3.07 -21.96
C HIS A 213 0.67 3.81 -20.70
N ILE A 214 0.95 3.10 -19.62
CA ILE A 214 1.48 3.70 -18.38
C ILE A 214 2.83 4.39 -18.66
N LEU A 215 3.74 3.72 -19.33
CA LEU A 215 5.08 4.23 -19.62
C LEU A 215 5.06 5.44 -20.57
N SER A 216 4.19 5.44 -21.57
CA SER A 216 4.03 6.58 -22.51
C SER A 216 3.48 7.81 -21.81
N ASN A 217 2.43 7.66 -20.99
CA ASN A 217 1.86 8.76 -20.19
C ASN A 217 2.87 9.34 -19.21
N TRP A 218 3.73 8.49 -18.64
CA TRP A 218 4.81 8.93 -17.76
C TRP A 218 5.79 9.85 -18.47
N ASN A 219 6.24 9.44 -19.65
CA ASN A 219 7.19 10.21 -20.44
C ASN A 219 6.61 11.55 -20.91
N GLN A 220 5.31 11.60 -21.26
CA GLN A 220 4.62 12.85 -21.63
C GLN A 220 4.59 13.84 -20.45
N LYS A 221 4.16 13.39 -19.28
CA LYS A 221 4.13 14.23 -18.07
C LYS A 221 5.51 14.74 -17.66
N LYS A 222 6.55 13.92 -17.84
CA LYS A 222 7.93 14.32 -17.56
C LYS A 222 8.44 15.37 -18.56
N ALA A 223 7.98 15.36 -19.80
CA ALA A 223 8.33 16.35 -20.81
C ALA A 223 7.66 17.70 -20.53
N GLU A 224 6.38 17.71 -20.12
CA GLU A 224 5.62 18.93 -19.76
C GLU A 224 6.28 19.69 -18.60
N VAL A 225 6.80 18.99 -17.58
CA VAL A 225 7.47 19.58 -16.42
C VAL A 225 8.82 20.22 -16.78
N LYS A 226 9.50 19.75 -17.86
CA LYS A 226 10.78 20.33 -18.31
C LYS A 226 10.62 21.58 -19.16
N THR A 227 9.43 21.84 -19.68
CA THR A 227 9.11 22.97 -20.56
C THR A 227 8.35 24.10 -19.86
N ALA A 228 7.95 23.92 -18.60
CA ALA A 228 7.32 24.92 -17.72
C ALA A 228 8.31 25.47 -16.70
#